data_5d2b173bb4a0ca37dcf3fafc6d6d1e23
#
_entry.id   5d2b173bb4a0ca37dcf3fafc6d6d1e23
#
_cell.length_a   1.000
_cell.length_b   1.000
_cell.length_c   1.000
_cell.angle_alpha   90.00
_cell.angle_beta   90.00
_cell.angle_gamma   90.00
#
_symmetry.space_group_name_H-M   'P 1'
#
loop_
_entity.id
_entity.type
_entity.pdbx_description
1 polymer ?
#
loop_
_entity_poly.entity_id
_entity_poly.type
_entity_poly.pdbx_seq_one_letter_code
_entity_poly.pdbx_strand_id
1 'polypeptide(L)'
;MKRYAFILLVLLSAGAVRAQRYEKNILGVRAGVNVSTCDISIEDVRINTGSRAGFHFAVTDQILLHRSLPLYLETGIGFSSRGGRAAAEIYGDIYNMTMRPFYMQAPLLVNYHFHIRDLLTIQPFAGIYGGVGIRGAMKTEYGNEDMFSAPGFLSRMDFGVRAGAGFVIRRIYLGISYDIGCRDLF
;
A
#
# COMPACT_ATOMS: atom_id res chain seq x y z
N MET A 1 -16.45 26.95 -6.96
CA MET A 1 -15.36 27.77 -7.52
C MET A 1 -14.26 28.11 -6.51
N LYS A 2 -14.56 28.51 -5.25
CA LYS A 2 -13.51 28.85 -4.26
C LYS A 2 -12.56 27.68 -3.86
N ARG A 3 -13.01 26.43 -3.92
CA ARG A 3 -12.19 25.24 -3.56
C ARG A 3 -11.09 24.92 -4.60
N TYR A 4 -11.37 25.15 -5.89
CA TYR A 4 -10.38 24.92 -6.95
C TYR A 4 -9.34 26.05 -7.04
N ALA A 5 -9.73 27.27 -6.66
CA ALA A 5 -8.80 28.41 -6.59
C ALA A 5 -7.73 28.20 -5.48
N PHE A 6 -8.08 27.56 -4.37
CA PHE A 6 -7.14 27.24 -3.31
C PHE A 6 -6.12 26.15 -3.74
N ILE A 7 -6.59 25.12 -4.45
CA ILE A 7 -5.72 24.07 -5.00
C ILE A 7 -4.77 24.64 -6.06
N LEU A 8 -5.27 25.54 -6.92
CA LEU A 8 -4.47 26.22 -7.94
C LEU A 8 -3.43 27.15 -7.30
N LEU A 9 -3.77 27.83 -6.21
CA LEU A 9 -2.86 28.72 -5.48
C LEU A 9 -1.74 27.92 -4.80
N VAL A 10 -2.05 26.74 -4.24
CA VAL A 10 -1.06 25.82 -3.67
C VAL A 10 -0.13 25.27 -4.75
N LEU A 11 -0.64 24.96 -5.94
CA LEU A 11 0.16 24.52 -7.08
C LEU A 11 1.04 25.62 -7.67
N LEU A 12 0.55 26.87 -7.69
CA LEU A 12 1.31 28.04 -8.16
C LEU A 12 2.39 28.51 -7.19
N SER A 13 2.18 28.34 -5.87
CA SER A 13 3.21 28.66 -4.87
C SER A 13 4.38 27.66 -4.87
N ALA A 14 4.19 26.46 -5.43
CA ALA A 14 5.25 25.50 -5.64
C ALA A 14 6.25 25.90 -6.74
N GLY A 15 5.94 26.92 -7.55
CA GLY A 15 6.78 27.40 -8.65
C GLY A 15 7.95 28.31 -8.23
N ALA A 16 8.04 28.72 -6.97
CA ALA A 16 9.18 29.50 -6.46
C ALA A 16 10.34 28.60 -6.00
N VAL A 17 10.75 27.68 -6.86
CA VAL A 17 11.85 26.79 -6.56
C VAL A 17 13.16 27.53 -6.78
N ARG A 18 13.83 27.88 -5.69
CA ARG A 18 15.28 28.17 -5.72
C ARG A 18 15.98 26.95 -6.29
N ALA A 19 17.09 27.15 -6.99
CA ALA A 19 17.92 26.08 -7.56
C ALA A 19 18.51 25.19 -6.44
N GLN A 20 17.67 24.40 -5.80
CA GLN A 20 18.10 23.34 -4.91
C GLN A 20 18.59 22.18 -5.77
N ARG A 21 19.78 21.71 -5.48
CA ARG A 21 20.35 20.54 -6.12
C ARG A 21 19.67 19.32 -5.49
N TYR A 22 18.67 18.76 -6.17
CA TYR A 22 17.97 17.57 -5.70
C TYR A 22 18.89 16.34 -5.74
N GLU A 23 18.79 15.51 -4.71
CA GLU A 23 19.52 14.23 -4.68
C GLU A 23 19.01 13.32 -5.81
N LYS A 24 19.94 12.67 -6.52
CA LYS A 24 19.57 11.82 -7.66
C LYS A 24 18.82 10.56 -7.21
N ASN A 25 19.25 9.98 -6.09
CA ASN A 25 18.69 8.75 -5.53
C ASN A 25 18.56 8.89 -4.02
N ILE A 26 17.42 8.48 -3.49
CA ILE A 26 17.13 8.48 -2.05
C ILE A 26 16.76 7.07 -1.65
N LEU A 27 17.68 6.38 -1.01
CA LEU A 27 17.43 5.06 -0.43
C LEU A 27 16.74 5.19 0.92
N GLY A 28 15.71 4.39 1.13
CA GLY A 28 14.93 4.37 2.35
C GLY A 28 14.60 2.96 2.82
N VAL A 29 14.44 2.83 4.14
CA VAL A 29 13.88 1.64 4.78
C VAL A 29 12.59 2.07 5.46
N ARG A 30 11.51 1.36 5.22
CA ARG A 30 10.20 1.63 5.77
C ARG A 30 9.69 0.42 6.52
N ALA A 31 9.12 0.65 7.69
CA ALA A 31 8.39 -0.36 8.44
C ALA A 31 7.10 0.27 8.96
N GLY A 32 6.03 -0.51 9.05
CA GLY A 32 4.77 0.02 9.51
C GLY A 32 3.73 -1.06 9.73
N VAL A 33 2.55 -0.59 10.14
CA VAL A 33 1.36 -1.41 10.30
C VAL A 33 0.40 -1.13 9.15
N ASN A 34 -0.34 -2.15 8.75
CA ASN A 34 -1.42 -2.03 7.78
C ASN A 34 -2.72 -2.59 8.37
N VAL A 35 -3.83 -2.11 7.85
CA VAL A 35 -5.14 -2.68 8.10
C VAL A 35 -5.71 -3.08 6.75
N SER A 36 -6.03 -4.35 6.58
CA SER A 36 -6.56 -4.90 5.34
C SER A 36 -7.93 -5.50 5.56
N THR A 37 -8.77 -5.37 4.56
CA THR A 37 -10.08 -6.01 4.46
C THR A 37 -10.09 -6.81 3.16
N CYS A 38 -10.75 -7.94 3.17
CA CYS A 38 -10.95 -8.78 2.00
C CYS A 38 -12.47 -8.94 1.81
N ASP A 39 -13.00 -8.47 0.70
CA ASP A 39 -14.41 -8.69 0.37
C ASP A 39 -14.52 -10.02 -0.39
N ILE A 40 -15.27 -10.96 0.18
CA ILE A 40 -15.52 -12.28 -0.43
C ILE A 40 -17.00 -12.29 -0.87
N SER A 41 -17.22 -12.41 -2.17
CA SER A 41 -18.55 -12.59 -2.75
C SER A 41 -18.60 -13.98 -3.38
N ILE A 42 -19.45 -14.87 -2.87
CA ILE A 42 -19.74 -16.16 -3.47
C ILE A 42 -21.22 -16.12 -3.86
N GLU A 43 -21.52 -16.17 -5.15
CA GLU A 43 -22.86 -16.28 -5.75
C GLU A 43 -23.99 -15.67 -4.85
N ASP A 44 -24.11 -14.33 -4.85
CA ASP A 44 -25.10 -13.55 -4.10
C ASP A 44 -25.05 -13.62 -2.55
N VAL A 45 -24.12 -14.33 -1.94
CA VAL A 45 -23.92 -14.35 -0.50
C VAL A 45 -22.80 -13.39 -0.12
N ARG A 46 -23.16 -12.27 0.53
CA ARG A 46 -22.15 -11.38 1.15
C ARG A 46 -21.67 -12.00 2.45
N ILE A 47 -20.44 -12.47 2.47
CA ILE A 47 -19.79 -12.93 3.70
C ILE A 47 -19.30 -11.70 4.46
N ASN A 48 -19.71 -11.58 5.71
CA ASN A 48 -19.30 -10.45 6.55
C ASN A 48 -17.81 -10.60 6.88
N THR A 49 -16.99 -9.76 6.26
CA THR A 49 -15.53 -9.80 6.42
C THR A 49 -15.06 -8.73 7.39
N GLY A 50 -14.28 -9.15 8.38
CA GLY A 50 -13.67 -8.25 9.34
C GLY A 50 -12.26 -7.82 8.89
N SER A 51 -11.90 -6.59 9.21
CA SER A 51 -10.55 -6.08 8.97
C SER A 51 -9.53 -6.75 9.88
N ARG A 52 -8.29 -6.85 9.39
CA ARG A 52 -7.16 -7.39 10.13
C ARG A 52 -5.97 -6.45 10.09
N ALA A 53 -5.34 -6.27 11.26
CA ALA A 53 -4.06 -5.59 11.34
C ALA A 53 -2.92 -6.53 10.91
N GLY A 54 -2.02 -6.02 10.10
CA GLY A 54 -0.80 -6.65 9.66
C GLY A 54 0.39 -5.72 9.79
N PHE A 55 1.52 -6.12 9.25
CA PHE A 55 2.72 -5.31 9.20
C PHE A 55 3.30 -5.28 7.78
N HIS A 56 4.07 -4.25 7.49
CA HIS A 56 4.87 -4.18 6.28
C HIS A 56 6.30 -3.73 6.58
N PHE A 57 7.20 -4.18 5.74
CA PHE A 57 8.60 -3.76 5.71
C PHE A 57 9.02 -3.59 4.26
N ALA A 58 9.76 -2.54 3.93
CA ALA A 58 10.20 -2.28 2.57
C ALA A 58 11.56 -1.58 2.53
N VAL A 59 12.33 -1.89 1.49
CA VAL A 59 13.49 -1.12 1.05
C VAL A 59 13.09 -0.43 -0.25
N THR A 60 13.21 0.88 -0.29
CA THR A 60 12.75 1.71 -1.40
C THR A 60 13.89 2.56 -1.93
N ASP A 61 13.89 2.82 -3.23
CA ASP A 61 14.76 3.79 -3.91
C ASP A 61 13.87 4.80 -4.64
N GLN A 62 14.12 6.08 -4.40
CA GLN A 62 13.46 7.18 -5.09
C GLN A 62 14.44 7.81 -6.06
N ILE A 63 14.18 7.66 -7.34
CA ILE A 63 15.02 8.10 -8.44
C ILE A 63 14.50 9.42 -8.97
N LEU A 64 15.32 10.47 -9.00
CA LEU A 64 14.94 11.78 -9.51
C LEU A 64 14.62 11.71 -11.01
N LEU A 65 13.37 12.03 -11.38
CA LEU A 65 12.92 12.01 -12.78
C LEU A 65 13.32 13.26 -13.55
N HIS A 66 13.40 14.43 -12.88
CA HIS A 66 13.67 15.68 -13.55
C HIS A 66 14.57 16.59 -12.71
N ARG A 67 15.61 17.18 -13.32
CA ARG A 67 16.61 17.99 -12.61
C ARG A 67 16.09 19.29 -12.02
N SER A 68 15.03 19.86 -12.60
CA SER A 68 14.44 21.14 -12.17
C SER A 68 13.21 20.99 -11.30
N LEU A 69 12.69 19.77 -11.13
CA LEU A 69 11.49 19.49 -10.36
C LEU A 69 11.79 18.39 -9.33
N PRO A 70 11.31 18.53 -8.10
CA PRO A 70 11.46 17.51 -7.07
C PRO A 70 10.49 16.34 -7.31
N LEU A 71 10.55 15.75 -8.49
CA LEU A 71 9.69 14.65 -8.93
C LEU A 71 10.53 13.38 -8.98
N TYR A 72 10.08 12.36 -8.26
CA TYR A 72 10.79 11.10 -8.10
C TYR A 72 9.93 9.92 -8.53
N LEU A 73 10.59 8.92 -9.09
CA LEU A 73 10.05 7.58 -9.27
C LEU A 73 10.51 6.72 -8.09
N GLU A 74 9.56 6.22 -7.33
CA GLU A 74 9.86 5.30 -6.24
C GLU A 74 9.62 3.87 -6.68
N THR A 75 10.60 3.03 -6.44
CA THR A 75 10.52 1.58 -6.60
C THR A 75 11.17 0.90 -5.40
N GLY A 76 11.14 -0.43 -5.36
CA GLY A 76 11.77 -1.18 -4.28
C GLY A 76 11.17 -2.57 -4.11
N ILE A 77 11.52 -3.19 -2.99
CA ILE A 77 10.98 -4.48 -2.59
C ILE A 77 10.43 -4.34 -1.18
N GLY A 78 9.21 -4.80 -1.00
CA GLY A 78 8.55 -4.81 0.29
C GLY A 78 7.92 -6.15 0.61
N PHE A 79 7.72 -6.38 1.90
CA PHE A 79 7.02 -7.53 2.43
C PHE A 79 5.82 -7.05 3.24
N SER A 80 4.66 -7.65 3.04
CA SER A 80 3.44 -7.23 3.69
C SER A 80 2.61 -8.42 4.11
N SER A 81 2.24 -8.47 5.39
CA SER A 81 1.23 -9.38 5.91
C SER A 81 -0.13 -8.72 5.77
N ARG A 82 -0.97 -9.29 4.95
CA ARG A 82 -2.35 -8.84 4.73
C ARG A 82 -3.33 -9.88 5.24
N GLY A 83 -4.61 -9.69 5.00
CA GLY A 83 -5.63 -10.68 5.25
C GLY A 83 -6.91 -10.09 5.83
N GLY A 84 -7.83 -10.99 6.15
CA GLY A 84 -9.13 -10.66 6.71
C GLY A 84 -9.60 -11.75 7.65
N ARG A 85 -10.71 -11.48 8.31
CA ARG A 85 -11.48 -12.47 9.05
C ARG A 85 -12.80 -12.64 8.31
N ALA A 86 -13.21 -13.87 8.09
CA ALA A 86 -14.52 -14.17 7.54
C ALA A 86 -15.29 -15.00 8.56
N ALA A 87 -16.56 -14.70 8.73
CA ALA A 87 -17.49 -15.50 9.49
C ALA A 87 -18.61 -15.94 8.53
N ALA A 88 -18.76 -17.24 8.33
CA ALA A 88 -19.84 -17.82 7.57
C ALA A 88 -20.80 -18.56 8.51
N GLU A 89 -22.08 -18.29 8.40
CA GLU A 89 -23.11 -19.06 9.10
C GLU A 89 -23.64 -20.14 8.14
N ILE A 90 -23.41 -21.40 8.49
CA ILE A 90 -23.83 -22.55 7.70
C ILE A 90 -24.64 -23.46 8.62
N TYR A 91 -25.92 -23.65 8.31
CA TYR A 91 -26.89 -24.47 9.08
C TYR A 91 -27.05 -24.08 10.56
N GLY A 92 -26.83 -22.78 10.90
CA GLY A 92 -26.93 -22.27 12.26
C GLY A 92 -25.64 -22.31 13.06
N ASP A 93 -24.57 -22.87 12.51
CA ASP A 93 -23.22 -22.85 13.12
C ASP A 93 -22.37 -21.74 12.50
N ILE A 94 -21.62 -21.01 13.34
CA ILE A 94 -20.74 -19.91 12.92
C ILE A 94 -19.32 -20.46 12.74
N TYR A 95 -18.87 -20.50 11.50
CA TYR A 95 -17.52 -20.90 11.14
C TYR A 95 -16.63 -19.65 11.00
N ASN A 96 -15.65 -19.51 11.88
CA ASN A 96 -14.67 -18.43 11.86
C ASN A 96 -13.44 -18.83 11.05
N MET A 97 -13.14 -18.07 10.02
CA MET A 97 -11.96 -18.24 9.18
C MET A 97 -11.04 -17.03 9.27
N THR A 98 -9.76 -17.23 9.54
CA THR A 98 -8.77 -16.16 9.54
C THR A 98 -7.73 -16.42 8.46
N MET A 99 -7.68 -15.51 7.48
CA MET A 99 -6.73 -15.55 6.38
C MET A 99 -5.50 -14.69 6.69
N ARG A 100 -4.30 -15.23 6.45
CA ARG A 100 -3.01 -14.59 6.72
C ARG A 100 -2.04 -14.74 5.55
N PRO A 101 -2.35 -14.19 4.37
CA PRO A 101 -1.40 -14.18 3.27
C PRO A 101 -0.24 -13.22 3.55
N PHE A 102 0.94 -13.62 3.09
CA PHE A 102 2.17 -12.84 3.15
C PHE A 102 2.68 -12.62 1.73
N TYR A 103 2.81 -11.36 1.35
CA TYR A 103 3.16 -10.94 0.00
C TYR A 103 4.53 -10.28 -0.04
N MET A 104 5.29 -10.57 -1.10
CA MET A 104 6.38 -9.74 -1.58
C MET A 104 5.81 -8.78 -2.62
N GLN A 105 6.12 -7.50 -2.50
CA GLN A 105 5.55 -6.44 -3.35
C GLN A 105 6.66 -5.57 -3.93
N ALA A 106 6.45 -5.12 -5.17
CA ALA A 106 7.25 -4.12 -5.84
C ALA A 106 6.36 -2.94 -6.22
N PRO A 107 6.51 -1.77 -5.58
CA PRO A 107 5.81 -0.55 -5.97
C PRO A 107 6.49 0.15 -7.14
N LEU A 108 5.69 0.89 -7.92
CA LEU A 108 6.14 1.85 -8.91
C LEU A 108 5.29 3.12 -8.72
N LEU A 109 5.81 4.07 -7.96
CA LEU A 109 5.08 5.25 -7.51
C LEU A 109 5.77 6.52 -7.99
N VAL A 110 4.98 7.51 -8.36
CA VAL A 110 5.46 8.86 -8.60
C VAL A 110 5.28 9.67 -7.33
N ASN A 111 6.37 10.26 -6.85
CA ASN A 111 6.42 11.09 -5.65
C ASN A 111 6.78 12.52 -6.03
N TYR A 112 6.13 13.48 -5.41
CA TYR A 112 6.52 14.88 -5.49
C TYR A 112 6.95 15.38 -4.10
N HIS A 113 8.13 16.04 -3.99
CA HIS A 113 8.68 16.48 -2.72
C HIS A 113 8.43 17.97 -2.50
N PHE A 114 7.48 18.31 -1.66
CA PHE A 114 7.26 19.68 -1.19
C PHE A 114 8.16 19.98 0.02
N HIS A 115 9.22 20.73 -0.20
CA HIS A 115 10.11 21.16 0.88
C HIS A 115 9.53 22.37 1.60
N ILE A 116 9.20 22.22 2.87
CA ILE A 116 8.71 23.29 3.73
C ILE A 116 9.84 23.70 4.65
N ARG A 117 10.56 24.74 4.26
CA ARG A 117 11.81 25.15 4.91
C ARG A 117 12.76 23.95 5.02
N ASP A 118 13.79 24.02 5.80
CA ASP A 118 14.78 22.93 5.94
C ASP A 118 14.36 21.85 6.94
N LEU A 119 13.11 21.87 7.41
CA LEU A 119 12.66 21.01 8.50
C LEU A 119 11.76 19.86 8.04
N LEU A 120 10.87 20.13 7.11
CA LEU A 120 9.81 19.18 6.71
C LEU A 120 9.71 19.07 5.20
N THR A 121 9.66 17.85 4.71
CA THR A 121 9.29 17.55 3.32
C THR A 121 8.00 16.75 3.31
N ILE A 122 6.99 17.22 2.56
CA ILE A 122 5.74 16.50 2.31
C ILE A 122 5.87 15.81 0.97
N GLN A 123 5.60 14.51 0.92
CA GLN A 123 5.75 13.65 -0.23
C GLN A 123 4.43 12.98 -0.60
N PRO A 124 3.49 13.66 -1.27
CA PRO A 124 2.38 12.96 -1.89
C PRO A 124 2.88 12.02 -2.97
N PHE A 125 2.28 10.86 -3.04
CA PHE A 125 2.64 9.85 -4.02
C PHE A 125 1.40 9.10 -4.52
N ALA A 126 1.49 8.62 -5.76
CA ALA A 126 0.52 7.72 -6.35
C ALA A 126 1.19 6.84 -7.40
N GLY A 127 0.63 5.67 -7.65
CA GLY A 127 1.11 4.75 -8.67
C GLY A 127 0.50 3.37 -8.53
N ILE A 128 1.23 2.40 -9.04
CA ILE A 128 0.82 0.99 -9.05
C ILE A 128 1.75 0.17 -8.18
N TYR A 129 1.29 -0.99 -7.78
CA TYR A 129 2.13 -2.03 -7.18
C TYR A 129 1.77 -3.39 -7.75
N GLY A 130 2.77 -4.26 -7.81
CA GLY A 130 2.60 -5.68 -8.07
C GLY A 130 3.13 -6.49 -6.92
N GLY A 131 2.54 -7.65 -6.66
CA GLY A 131 2.94 -8.52 -5.57
C GLY A 131 2.78 -9.99 -5.89
N VAL A 132 3.54 -10.81 -5.17
CA VAL A 132 3.47 -12.27 -5.23
C VAL A 132 3.30 -12.83 -3.82
N GLY A 133 2.29 -13.67 -3.64
CA GLY A 133 2.05 -14.40 -2.39
C GLY A 133 3.14 -15.44 -2.15
N ILE A 134 3.89 -15.26 -1.07
CA ILE A 134 4.98 -16.17 -0.67
C ILE A 134 4.43 -17.28 0.21
N ARG A 135 3.57 -16.92 1.15
CA ARG A 135 2.97 -17.84 2.13
C ARG A 135 1.55 -17.41 2.45
N GLY A 136 0.62 -18.35 2.51
CA GLY A 136 -0.75 -18.10 2.91
C GLY A 136 -1.16 -19.09 3.99
N ALA A 137 -1.33 -18.66 5.24
CA ALA A 137 -1.86 -19.49 6.30
C ALA A 137 -3.35 -19.19 6.49
N MET A 138 -4.17 -20.21 6.37
CA MET A 138 -5.58 -20.20 6.71
C MET A 138 -5.77 -20.96 8.01
N LYS A 139 -6.30 -20.30 9.02
CA LYS A 139 -6.70 -20.94 10.28
C LYS A 139 -8.19 -21.20 10.24
N THR A 140 -8.55 -22.47 10.31
CA THR A 140 -9.91 -22.96 10.53
C THR A 140 -9.98 -23.70 11.86
N GLU A 141 -11.14 -24.04 12.34
CA GLU A 141 -11.30 -24.87 13.55
C GLU A 141 -10.72 -26.28 13.37
N TYR A 142 -10.57 -26.74 12.13
CA TYR A 142 -10.10 -28.08 11.79
C TYR A 142 -8.59 -28.17 11.50
N GLY A 143 -7.86 -27.02 11.45
CA GLY A 143 -6.42 -27.01 11.21
C GLY A 143 -5.88 -25.77 10.53
N ASN A 144 -4.59 -25.83 10.18
CA ASN A 144 -3.90 -24.82 9.42
C ASN A 144 -3.63 -25.37 8.01
N GLU A 145 -4.15 -24.70 6.99
CA GLU A 145 -3.93 -25.05 5.59
C GLU A 145 -3.18 -23.92 4.87
N ASP A 146 -2.40 -24.28 3.83
CA ASP A 146 -1.75 -23.27 2.99
C ASP A 146 -2.71 -22.86 1.87
N MET A 147 -3.13 -21.59 1.90
CA MET A 147 -4.08 -21.00 0.95
C MET A 147 -3.61 -21.01 -0.50
N PHE A 148 -2.31 -21.11 -0.74
CA PHE A 148 -1.72 -21.15 -2.07
C PHE A 148 -1.51 -22.56 -2.61
N SER A 149 -1.74 -23.58 -1.81
CA SER A 149 -1.58 -25.00 -2.21
C SER A 149 -2.85 -25.60 -2.80
N ALA A 150 -4.02 -25.05 -2.46
CA ALA A 150 -5.29 -25.49 -3.02
C ALA A 150 -5.51 -24.82 -4.40
N PRO A 151 -5.69 -25.59 -5.49
CA PRO A 151 -5.95 -25.01 -6.81
C PRO A 151 -7.24 -24.17 -6.78
N GLY A 152 -7.14 -22.88 -7.18
CA GLY A 152 -8.28 -21.99 -7.32
C GLY A 152 -8.75 -21.27 -6.05
N PHE A 153 -8.08 -21.46 -4.91
CA PHE A 153 -8.52 -20.83 -3.66
C PHE A 153 -8.03 -19.39 -3.50
N LEU A 154 -6.77 -19.09 -3.83
CA LEU A 154 -6.23 -17.73 -3.80
C LEU A 154 -5.20 -17.53 -4.90
N SER A 155 -5.33 -16.44 -5.65
CA SER A 155 -4.31 -16.07 -6.62
C SER A 155 -3.03 -15.62 -5.90
N ARG A 156 -1.88 -16.15 -6.33
CA ARG A 156 -0.58 -15.70 -5.82
C ARG A 156 -0.21 -14.29 -6.28
N MET A 157 -0.79 -13.82 -7.39
CA MET A 157 -0.49 -12.51 -7.93
C MET A 157 -1.48 -11.46 -7.43
N ASP A 158 -0.97 -10.37 -6.89
CA ASP A 158 -1.71 -9.20 -6.42
C ASP A 158 -1.25 -7.97 -7.20
N PHE A 159 -2.19 -7.22 -7.75
CA PHE A 159 -1.94 -5.97 -8.46
C PHE A 159 -2.92 -4.93 -7.97
N GLY A 160 -2.43 -3.69 -7.86
CA GLY A 160 -3.31 -2.62 -7.44
C GLY A 160 -2.72 -1.24 -7.64
N VAL A 161 -3.51 -0.27 -7.25
CA VAL A 161 -3.12 1.14 -7.19
C VAL A 161 -2.83 1.49 -5.74
N ARG A 162 -1.83 2.33 -5.53
CA ARG A 162 -1.44 2.87 -4.24
C ARG A 162 -1.38 4.37 -4.32
N ALA A 163 -2.00 5.05 -3.37
CA ALA A 163 -1.88 6.49 -3.21
C ALA A 163 -1.68 6.84 -1.73
N GLY A 164 -0.96 7.92 -1.46
CA GLY A 164 -0.69 8.32 -0.08
C GLY A 164 0.11 9.60 0.03
N ALA A 165 0.55 9.86 1.26
CA ALA A 165 1.43 10.97 1.58
C ALA A 165 2.45 10.58 2.63
N GLY A 166 3.70 10.97 2.40
CA GLY A 166 4.80 10.87 3.34
C GLY A 166 5.15 12.23 3.94
N PHE A 167 5.69 12.22 5.13
CA PHE A 167 6.22 13.38 5.85
C PHE A 167 7.63 13.03 6.28
N VAL A 168 8.62 13.75 5.79
CA VAL A 168 10.03 13.55 6.15
C VAL A 168 10.47 14.69 7.03
N ILE A 169 10.89 14.36 8.25
CA ILE A 169 11.48 15.29 9.21
C ILE A 169 12.93 14.85 9.41
N ARG A 170 13.86 15.61 8.87
CA ARG A 170 15.29 15.25 8.80
C ARG A 170 15.50 13.91 8.07
N ARG A 171 15.58 12.79 8.79
CA ARG A 171 15.81 11.43 8.26
C ARG A 171 14.68 10.46 8.61
N ILE A 172 13.66 10.92 9.33
CA ILE A 172 12.53 10.10 9.76
C ILE A 172 11.40 10.29 8.76
N TYR A 173 10.94 9.20 8.17
CA TYR A 173 9.78 9.15 7.29
C TYR A 173 8.56 8.64 8.07
N LEU A 174 7.47 9.37 8.01
CA LEU A 174 6.15 8.96 8.47
C LEU A 174 5.20 9.02 7.27
N GLY A 175 4.46 7.97 7.01
CA GLY A 175 3.59 7.94 5.85
C GLY A 175 2.29 7.21 6.10
N ILE A 176 1.28 7.62 5.33
CA ILE A 176 -0.01 6.95 5.24
C ILE A 176 -0.29 6.65 3.78
N SER A 177 -0.77 5.45 3.49
CA SER A 177 -1.15 5.04 2.15
C SER A 177 -2.44 4.26 2.15
N TYR A 178 -3.11 4.29 1.01
CA TYR A 178 -4.27 3.48 0.72
C TYR A 178 -3.99 2.65 -0.52
N ASP A 179 -4.21 1.35 -0.42
CA ASP A 179 -4.03 0.37 -1.50
C ASP A 179 -5.40 -0.12 -1.95
N ILE A 180 -5.64 -0.08 -3.26
CA ILE A 180 -6.82 -0.65 -3.90
C ILE A 180 -6.34 -1.80 -4.78
N GLY A 181 -6.73 -3.02 -4.42
CA GLY A 181 -6.50 -4.18 -5.28
C GLY A 181 -7.39 -4.09 -6.53
N CYS A 182 -6.80 -4.35 -7.69
CA CYS A 182 -7.49 -4.32 -8.99
C CYS A 182 -7.83 -5.72 -9.51
N ARG A 183 -7.57 -6.76 -8.73
CA ARG A 183 -7.80 -8.15 -9.12
C ARG A 183 -8.67 -8.85 -8.10
N ASP A 184 -9.66 -9.58 -8.60
CA ASP A 184 -10.37 -10.58 -7.81
C ASP A 184 -9.36 -11.70 -7.49
N LEU A 185 -9.20 -11.98 -6.19
CA LEU A 185 -8.22 -12.93 -5.68
C LEU A 185 -8.75 -14.38 -5.67
N PHE A 186 -10.02 -14.54 -5.99
CA PHE A 186 -10.75 -15.83 -6.01
C PHE A 186 -11.15 -16.22 -7.41
#